data_168c2fa94ad3f04055cc1e060e0e6808
#
_entry.id   168c2fa94ad3f04055cc1e060e0e6808
#
_cell.length_a   1.000
_cell.length_b   1.000
_cell.length_c   1.000
_cell.angle_alpha   90.00
_cell.angle_beta   90.00
_cell.angle_gamma   90.00
#
_symmetry.space_group_name_H-M   'P 1'
#
loop_
_entity.id
_entity.type
_entity.pdbx_description
1 polymer ?
#
loop_
_entity_poly.entity_id
_entity_poly.type
_entity_poly.pdbx_seq_one_letter_code
_entity_poly.pdbx_strand_id
1 'polypeptide(L)'
;VKVTIQMQEEQKCSSCFFMQLQQPAGKGDSMAKFLNYEGRLDIESGLKEHMTFTELGEKLGRDRTTITKEIRNYSIEQDTGYGSYPHNTCKYRKACRRKKVCGTNDCRHPLVAVCKQCELICNRYCEHFEEEVCTHRFKPPYVCNGCSEVKKCTLTKTVYDALEAQRQATEKISESRSGILATEGELVRLNAILVPLVKQGQSIHQIYLTHKDELMCSEKTLYNYVDGGLFDIRNIDLPRKVKYRPRYKKPELKVDRGCRVGRNYHDYEVYMEQHPDTAVVQMDLSLIHI
;
A
#
# COMPACT_ATOMS: atom_id res chain seq x y z
N VAL A 1 15.13 -44.20 -30.54
CA VAL A 1 14.96 -42.77 -30.79
C VAL A 1 14.61 -42.09 -29.45
N LYS A 2 15.60 -41.45 -28.84
CA LYS A 2 15.41 -40.68 -27.60
C LYS A 2 14.85 -39.30 -27.97
N VAL A 3 13.65 -38.99 -27.50
CA VAL A 3 13.12 -37.63 -27.54
C VAL A 3 13.41 -36.98 -26.20
N THR A 4 14.34 -36.04 -26.21
CA THR A 4 14.66 -35.22 -25.04
C THR A 4 13.67 -34.06 -25.04
N ILE A 5 12.77 -34.05 -24.07
CA ILE A 5 11.87 -32.90 -23.80
C ILE A 5 12.62 -31.96 -22.89
N GLN A 6 13.06 -30.82 -23.39
CA GLN A 6 13.51 -29.69 -22.59
C GLN A 6 12.30 -29.03 -21.98
N MET A 7 12.19 -29.17 -20.65
CA MET A 7 11.27 -28.35 -19.86
C MET A 7 11.92 -26.98 -19.67
N GLN A 8 11.37 -25.96 -20.33
CA GLN A 8 11.63 -24.58 -19.98
C GLN A 8 10.81 -24.25 -18.74
N GLU A 9 11.49 -24.01 -17.64
CA GLU A 9 10.91 -23.42 -16.44
C GLU A 9 10.52 -21.97 -16.74
N GLU A 10 9.25 -21.73 -16.94
CA GLU A 10 8.70 -20.38 -16.88
C GLU A 10 8.65 -19.92 -15.42
N GLN A 11 9.64 -19.14 -15.03
CA GLN A 11 9.59 -18.34 -13.80
C GLN A 11 8.41 -17.37 -13.89
N LYS A 12 7.30 -17.71 -13.26
CA LYS A 12 6.21 -16.77 -13.01
C LYS A 12 6.70 -15.66 -12.10
N CYS A 13 7.04 -14.54 -12.72
CA CYS A 13 7.33 -13.30 -12.03
C CYS A 13 6.07 -12.83 -11.27
N SER A 14 6.17 -12.75 -9.93
CA SER A 14 5.13 -12.29 -9.00
C SER A 14 4.83 -10.78 -9.14
N SER A 15 5.24 -10.15 -10.23
CA SER A 15 5.22 -8.70 -10.48
C SER A 15 4.10 -8.22 -11.41
N CYS A 16 3.17 -9.08 -11.83
CA CYS A 16 2.15 -8.70 -12.82
C CYS A 16 0.80 -8.30 -12.22
N PHE A 17 0.76 -7.68 -11.04
CA PHE A 17 -0.48 -7.07 -10.54
C PHE A 17 -0.38 -5.55 -10.38
N PHE A 18 0.42 -4.91 -11.22
CA PHE A 18 0.34 -3.46 -11.38
C PHE A 18 -0.54 -3.17 -12.60
N MET A 19 -1.83 -2.97 -12.34
CA MET A 19 -2.72 -2.40 -13.34
C MET A 19 -2.14 -1.05 -13.78
N GLN A 20 -1.51 -1.03 -14.95
CA GLN A 20 -1.19 0.17 -15.69
C GLN A 20 -2.48 0.92 -15.97
N LEU A 21 -2.78 1.93 -15.17
CA LEU A 21 -3.62 3.03 -15.60
C LEU A 21 -2.81 3.82 -16.65
N GLN A 22 -2.90 3.36 -17.90
CA GLN A 22 -2.44 4.14 -19.04
C GLN A 22 -3.31 5.40 -19.10
N GLN A 23 -2.74 6.52 -18.67
CA GLN A 23 -3.28 7.82 -19.00
C GLN A 23 -2.99 8.09 -20.49
N PRO A 24 -3.96 8.60 -21.26
CA PRO A 24 -3.74 8.91 -22.66
C PRO A 24 -2.69 10.02 -22.78
N ALA A 25 -1.65 9.76 -23.57
CA ALA A 25 -0.70 10.76 -24.03
C ALA A 25 -1.44 11.83 -24.84
N GLY A 26 -1.46 13.03 -24.33
CA GLY A 26 -1.99 14.14 -25.12
C GLY A 26 -2.11 15.46 -24.37
N LYS A 27 -1.22 16.38 -24.71
CA LYS A 27 -1.27 17.83 -24.58
C LYS A 27 -0.55 18.48 -23.39
N GLY A 28 0.56 19.14 -23.74
CA GLY A 28 1.09 20.32 -23.08
C GLY A 28 1.67 20.08 -21.70
N ASP A 29 2.99 20.23 -21.60
CA ASP A 29 3.76 20.24 -20.34
C ASP A 29 3.26 21.30 -19.35
N SER A 30 2.12 21.05 -18.74
CA SER A 30 1.84 21.63 -17.44
C SER A 30 2.49 20.71 -16.42
N MET A 31 3.64 21.07 -15.87
CA MET A 31 4.30 20.37 -14.79
C MET A 31 3.26 19.98 -13.75
N ALA A 32 3.01 18.69 -13.58
CA ALA A 32 2.06 18.19 -12.60
C ALA A 32 2.35 18.81 -11.24
N LYS A 33 1.33 19.38 -10.57
CA LYS A 33 1.48 20.12 -9.31
C LYS A 33 2.18 19.28 -8.21
N PHE A 34 2.04 17.97 -8.25
CA PHE A 34 2.58 17.04 -7.27
C PHE A 34 3.62 16.12 -7.90
N LEU A 35 4.53 15.62 -7.08
CA LEU A 35 5.46 14.56 -7.47
C LEU A 35 4.69 13.27 -7.71
N ASN A 36 5.01 12.61 -8.83
CA ASN A 36 4.54 11.27 -9.15
C ASN A 36 5.48 10.21 -8.55
N TYR A 37 5.12 8.95 -8.68
CA TYR A 37 5.93 7.83 -8.17
C TYR A 37 7.32 7.76 -8.84
N GLU A 38 7.40 8.00 -10.13
CA GLU A 38 8.69 8.01 -10.88
C GLU A 38 9.64 9.07 -10.33
N GLY A 39 9.13 10.30 -10.11
CA GLY A 39 9.94 11.36 -9.48
C GLY A 39 10.42 11.00 -8.07
N ARG A 40 9.65 10.23 -7.31
CA ARG A 40 10.06 9.71 -6.00
C ARG A 40 11.14 8.65 -6.11
N LEU A 41 11.08 7.78 -7.11
CA LEU A 41 12.14 6.80 -7.41
C LEU A 41 13.44 7.51 -7.80
N ASP A 42 13.35 8.58 -8.59
CA ASP A 42 14.51 9.39 -8.95
C ASP A 42 15.14 10.06 -7.72
N ILE A 43 14.33 10.56 -6.79
CA ILE A 43 14.84 11.12 -5.51
C ILE A 43 15.54 10.03 -4.71
N GLU A 44 14.93 8.86 -4.55
CA GLU A 44 15.53 7.75 -3.79
C GLU A 44 16.86 7.29 -4.39
N SER A 45 16.92 7.16 -5.72
CA SER A 45 18.12 6.77 -6.46
C SER A 45 19.22 7.82 -6.32
N GLY A 46 18.89 9.08 -6.56
CA GLY A 46 19.85 10.16 -6.45
C GLY A 46 20.38 10.36 -5.02
N LEU A 47 19.56 10.12 -4.00
CA LEU A 47 20.04 10.10 -2.61
C LEU A 47 21.06 8.99 -2.35
N LYS A 48 20.88 7.81 -2.96
CA LYS A 48 21.86 6.71 -2.90
C LYS A 48 23.16 7.04 -3.64
N GLU A 49 23.06 7.84 -4.70
CA GLU A 49 24.18 8.33 -5.52
C GLU A 49 24.83 9.61 -4.96
N HIS A 50 24.41 10.06 -3.78
CA HIS A 50 24.93 11.28 -3.11
C HIS A 50 24.65 12.60 -3.87
N MET A 51 23.60 12.64 -4.72
CA MET A 51 23.20 13.87 -5.40
C MET A 51 22.73 14.92 -4.39
N THR A 52 23.06 16.17 -4.67
CA THR A 52 22.58 17.31 -3.90
C THR A 52 21.12 17.62 -4.20
N PHE A 53 20.44 18.34 -3.32
CA PHE A 53 19.04 18.75 -3.57
C PHE A 53 18.88 19.69 -4.77
N THR A 54 19.95 20.40 -5.12
CA THR A 54 19.97 21.26 -6.33
C THR A 54 20.00 20.38 -7.58
N GLU A 55 20.90 19.42 -7.67
CA GLU A 55 20.98 18.47 -8.79
C GLU A 55 19.70 17.66 -8.95
N LEU A 56 19.12 17.17 -7.83
CA LEU A 56 17.82 16.50 -7.85
C LEU A 56 16.69 17.42 -8.34
N GLY A 57 16.72 18.68 -7.92
CA GLY A 57 15.79 19.69 -8.38
C GLY A 57 15.88 19.95 -9.88
N GLU A 58 17.09 20.10 -10.40
CA GLU A 58 17.37 20.28 -11.84
C GLU A 58 16.91 19.04 -12.63
N LYS A 59 17.27 17.84 -12.19
CA LYS A 59 16.84 16.58 -12.82
C LYS A 59 15.32 16.44 -12.93
N LEU A 60 14.60 16.86 -11.90
CA LEU A 60 13.13 16.73 -11.82
C LEU A 60 12.38 17.97 -12.31
N GLY A 61 13.07 19.04 -12.70
CA GLY A 61 12.47 20.33 -13.04
C GLY A 61 11.72 20.96 -11.86
N ARG A 62 12.22 20.78 -10.62
CA ARG A 62 11.60 21.24 -9.38
C ARG A 62 12.57 22.08 -8.57
N ASP A 63 12.01 23.01 -7.78
CA ASP A 63 12.81 23.77 -6.83
C ASP A 63 13.40 22.87 -5.74
N ARG A 64 14.66 23.15 -5.33
CA ARG A 64 15.35 22.41 -4.26
C ARG A 64 14.59 22.36 -2.95
N THR A 65 13.80 23.40 -2.66
CA THR A 65 13.01 23.46 -1.42
C THR A 65 11.86 22.47 -1.46
N THR A 66 11.31 22.20 -2.64
CA THR A 66 10.29 21.15 -2.86
C THR A 66 10.88 19.78 -2.58
N ILE A 67 12.08 19.50 -3.09
CA ILE A 67 12.78 18.23 -2.82
C ILE A 67 13.09 18.08 -1.32
N THR A 68 13.57 19.14 -0.69
CA THR A 68 13.85 19.15 0.75
C THR A 68 12.59 18.86 1.56
N LYS A 69 11.46 19.50 1.22
CA LYS A 69 10.18 19.28 1.91
C LYS A 69 9.66 17.87 1.68
N GLU A 70 9.76 17.34 0.47
CA GLU A 70 9.37 15.98 0.13
C GLU A 70 10.12 14.96 1.00
N ILE A 71 11.45 15.06 1.04
CA ILE A 71 12.30 14.14 1.82
C ILE A 71 11.98 14.23 3.31
N ARG A 72 11.86 15.43 3.87
CA ARG A 72 11.58 15.61 5.30
C ARG A 72 10.18 15.19 5.71
N ASN A 73 9.20 15.33 4.84
CA ASN A 73 7.80 15.02 5.16
C ASN A 73 7.47 13.53 5.00
N TYR A 74 8.23 12.81 4.17
CA TYR A 74 7.91 11.42 3.81
C TYR A 74 9.06 10.44 4.10
N SER A 75 10.10 10.87 4.81
CA SER A 75 11.09 9.94 5.34
C SER A 75 10.53 9.19 6.54
N ILE A 76 10.94 7.93 6.68
CA ILE A 76 10.53 7.03 7.76
C ILE A 76 11.70 6.72 8.68
N GLU A 77 11.41 6.52 9.95
CA GLU A 77 12.38 6.05 10.92
C GLU A 77 12.38 4.53 10.97
N GLN A 78 13.56 3.95 10.99
CA GLN A 78 13.76 2.51 11.07
C GLN A 78 14.74 2.16 12.17
N ASP A 79 14.29 1.33 13.10
CA ASP A 79 15.08 0.81 14.20
C ASP A 79 15.70 -0.53 13.81
N THR A 80 16.72 -0.46 12.93
CA THR A 80 17.38 -1.65 12.40
C THR A 80 18.83 -1.74 12.86
N GLY A 81 19.24 -2.95 13.25
CA GLY A 81 20.63 -3.28 13.54
C GLY A 81 21.43 -3.69 12.30
N TYR A 82 22.54 -4.38 12.49
CA TYR A 82 23.29 -5.05 11.42
C TYR A 82 23.90 -6.36 11.90
N GLY A 83 23.87 -7.40 11.09
CA GLY A 83 24.36 -8.73 11.45
C GLY A 83 23.77 -9.20 12.77
N SER A 84 24.63 -9.56 13.74
CA SER A 84 24.24 -9.96 15.10
C SER A 84 24.07 -8.79 16.08
N TYR A 85 24.18 -7.55 15.61
CA TYR A 85 24.01 -6.37 16.45
C TYR A 85 22.60 -5.78 16.23
N PRO A 86 21.72 -5.85 17.25
CA PRO A 86 20.40 -5.28 17.18
C PRO A 86 20.45 -3.74 17.19
N HIS A 87 19.32 -3.10 16.95
CA HIS A 87 19.16 -1.67 17.11
C HIS A 87 19.60 -1.22 18.52
N ASN A 88 20.42 -0.21 18.60
CA ASN A 88 20.94 0.28 19.87
C ASN A 88 21.35 1.75 19.76
N THR A 89 20.62 2.62 20.44
CA THR A 89 20.85 4.07 20.46
C THR A 89 21.80 4.52 21.58
N CYS A 90 22.36 3.60 22.35
CA CYS A 90 23.29 3.96 23.43
C CYS A 90 24.57 4.60 22.90
N LYS A 91 24.96 5.74 23.44
CA LYS A 91 26.22 6.46 23.14
C LYS A 91 27.45 5.59 23.32
N TYR A 92 27.44 4.74 24.34
CA TYR A 92 28.56 3.85 24.69
C TYR A 92 28.55 2.51 23.93
N ARG A 93 27.58 2.28 23.03
CA ARG A 93 27.38 0.98 22.35
C ARG A 93 28.60 0.38 21.69
N LYS A 94 29.51 1.21 21.15
CA LYS A 94 30.73 0.72 20.49
C LYS A 94 31.69 0.08 21.48
N ALA A 95 31.95 0.72 22.62
CA ALA A 95 32.91 0.30 23.65
C ALA A 95 32.30 -0.58 24.75
N CYS A 96 30.95 -0.61 24.89
CA CYS A 96 30.31 -1.30 25.97
C CYS A 96 30.56 -2.81 25.98
N ARG A 97 30.99 -3.34 27.15
CA ARG A 97 31.22 -4.77 27.37
C ARG A 97 30.41 -5.35 28.53
N ARG A 98 29.31 -4.65 28.91
CA ARG A 98 28.48 -5.06 30.03
C ARG A 98 27.72 -6.35 29.72
N LYS A 99 27.53 -7.14 30.78
CA LYS A 99 26.80 -8.42 30.75
C LYS A 99 25.68 -8.37 31.78
N LYS A 100 24.61 -9.14 31.56
CA LYS A 100 23.47 -9.33 32.51
C LYS A 100 22.79 -8.00 32.92
N VAL A 101 22.72 -7.04 32.02
CA VAL A 101 22.14 -5.70 32.30
C VAL A 101 20.64 -5.77 32.59
N CYS A 102 19.93 -6.75 32.04
CA CYS A 102 18.49 -6.97 32.25
C CYS A 102 18.14 -7.55 33.62
N GLY A 103 19.12 -7.85 34.49
CA GLY A 103 18.88 -8.39 35.82
C GLY A 103 18.35 -9.82 35.87
N THR A 104 18.14 -10.46 34.75
CA THR A 104 17.69 -11.86 34.70
C THR A 104 18.86 -12.79 34.99
N ASN A 105 18.74 -13.65 36.00
CA ASN A 105 19.73 -14.68 36.31
C ASN A 105 19.91 -15.68 35.14
N ASP A 106 18.84 -15.90 34.39
CA ASP A 106 18.83 -16.72 33.18
C ASP A 106 18.95 -15.81 31.96
N CYS A 107 20.17 -15.44 31.61
CA CYS A 107 20.43 -14.82 30.33
C CYS A 107 20.09 -15.84 29.24
N ARG A 108 18.95 -15.64 28.56
CA ARG A 108 18.42 -16.58 27.53
C ARG A 108 19.33 -16.77 26.32
N HIS A 109 20.42 -16.01 26.23
CA HIS A 109 21.39 -16.09 25.16
C HIS A 109 22.79 -16.40 25.71
N PRO A 110 23.08 -17.64 26.11
CA PRO A 110 24.40 -18.04 26.62
C PRO A 110 25.52 -17.83 25.59
N LEU A 111 25.16 -17.73 24.29
CA LEU A 111 26.08 -17.48 23.20
C LEU A 111 26.43 -15.99 23.00
N VAL A 112 25.70 -15.09 23.63
CA VAL A 112 25.88 -13.63 23.49
C VAL A 112 26.93 -13.18 24.52
N ALA A 113 28.12 -12.82 24.04
CA ALA A 113 29.22 -12.41 24.90
C ALA A 113 28.98 -11.11 25.70
N VAL A 114 28.15 -10.19 25.16
CA VAL A 114 27.85 -8.86 25.73
C VAL A 114 26.42 -8.43 25.45
N CYS A 115 25.79 -7.68 26.35
CA CYS A 115 24.39 -7.26 26.24
C CYS A 115 24.07 -6.41 25.00
N LYS A 116 25.04 -5.71 24.42
CA LYS A 116 24.84 -4.94 23.19
C LYS A 116 24.51 -5.79 21.95
N GLN A 117 24.71 -7.10 22.03
CA GLN A 117 24.39 -8.07 20.97
C GLN A 117 23.06 -8.82 21.27
N CYS A 118 22.42 -8.51 22.38
CA CYS A 118 21.18 -9.16 22.79
C CYS A 118 19.99 -8.51 22.10
N GLU A 119 19.05 -9.32 21.62
CA GLU A 119 17.77 -8.86 21.04
C GLU A 119 16.89 -8.15 22.08
N LEU A 120 17.05 -8.49 23.36
CA LEU A 120 16.49 -7.69 24.45
C LEU A 120 17.29 -6.39 24.52
N ILE A 121 16.67 -5.32 24.03
CA ILE A 121 17.30 -4.00 23.95
C ILE A 121 17.79 -3.57 25.33
N CYS A 122 19.10 -3.65 25.54
CA CYS A 122 19.72 -3.30 26.82
C CYS A 122 19.50 -1.83 27.22
N ASN A 123 19.15 -0.97 26.28
CA ASN A 123 18.81 0.44 26.51
C ASN A 123 17.69 0.61 27.54
N ARG A 124 16.74 -0.33 27.62
CA ARG A 124 15.60 -0.27 28.56
C ARG A 124 16.00 -0.58 30.01
N TYR A 125 17.12 -1.25 30.23
CA TYR A 125 17.51 -1.80 31.53
C TYR A 125 18.82 -1.23 32.05
N CYS A 126 19.53 -0.44 31.23
CA CYS A 126 20.86 0.04 31.58
C CYS A 126 20.76 1.37 32.32
N GLU A 127 21.18 1.42 33.58
CA GLU A 127 21.22 2.65 34.40
C GLU A 127 22.16 3.73 33.83
N HIS A 128 23.14 3.32 33.00
CA HIS A 128 24.08 4.24 32.35
C HIS A 128 23.72 4.48 30.88
N PHE A 129 22.47 4.31 30.51
CA PHE A 129 22.02 4.59 29.17
C PHE A 129 22.01 6.09 28.91
N GLU A 130 22.75 6.50 27.90
CA GLU A 130 22.69 7.84 27.31
C GLU A 130 22.31 7.67 25.83
N GLU A 131 21.25 8.34 25.43
CA GLU A 131 20.80 8.27 24.04
C GLU A 131 21.73 9.06 23.12
N GLU A 132 22.10 8.48 22.00
CA GLU A 132 22.83 9.12 20.93
C GLU A 132 21.97 9.16 19.66
N VAL A 133 21.73 10.35 19.16
CA VAL A 133 21.09 10.58 17.88
C VAL A 133 22.13 10.93 16.84
N CYS A 134 22.03 10.31 15.65
CA CYS A 134 22.97 10.56 14.57
C CYS A 134 22.88 12.02 14.09
N THR A 135 24.01 12.74 14.12
CA THR A 135 24.06 14.16 13.70
C THR A 135 23.77 14.37 12.20
N HIS A 136 23.97 13.34 11.36
CA HIS A 136 23.62 13.38 9.94
C HIS A 136 22.12 13.56 9.69
N ARG A 137 21.26 13.21 10.66
CA ARG A 137 19.80 13.43 10.55
C ARG A 137 19.41 14.91 10.57
N PHE A 138 20.27 15.77 11.09
CA PHE A 138 20.02 17.22 11.20
C PHE A 138 20.67 18.03 10.10
N LYS A 139 21.46 17.40 9.24
CA LYS A 139 22.14 18.03 8.10
C LYS A 139 21.66 17.41 6.79
N PRO A 140 21.65 18.18 5.69
CA PRO A 140 21.36 17.59 4.38
C PRO A 140 22.26 16.38 4.10
N PRO A 141 21.71 15.28 3.57
CA PRO A 141 20.38 15.07 3.01
C PRO A 141 19.27 14.67 4.01
N TYR A 142 19.49 14.76 5.32
CA TYR A 142 18.54 14.42 6.41
C TYR A 142 18.16 12.94 6.51
N VAL A 143 18.61 12.12 5.60
CA VAL A 143 18.32 10.69 5.48
C VAL A 143 19.60 9.87 5.37
N CYS A 144 19.47 8.58 5.64
CA CYS A 144 20.59 7.65 5.65
C CYS A 144 20.79 6.90 4.31
N ASN A 145 20.03 7.24 3.26
CA ASN A 145 20.06 6.52 1.98
C ASN A 145 21.45 6.42 1.36
N GLY A 146 22.24 7.48 1.38
CA GLY A 146 23.61 7.51 0.89
C GLY A 146 24.70 7.39 1.97
N CYS A 147 24.34 7.11 3.23
CA CYS A 147 25.32 7.08 4.32
C CYS A 147 26.27 5.86 4.20
N SER A 148 27.58 6.10 4.14
CA SER A 148 28.59 5.04 4.07
C SER A 148 28.55 4.09 5.26
N GLU A 149 28.17 4.59 6.44
CA GLU A 149 28.10 3.83 7.69
C GLU A 149 26.75 3.08 7.87
N VAL A 150 25.77 3.27 6.98
CA VAL A 150 24.40 2.73 7.14
C VAL A 150 24.40 1.21 7.37
N LYS A 151 25.31 0.49 6.70
CA LYS A 151 25.43 -0.99 6.80
C LYS A 151 25.95 -1.47 8.15
N LYS A 152 26.63 -0.60 8.92
CA LYS A 152 27.19 -0.92 10.24
C LYS A 152 26.56 -0.08 11.36
N CYS A 153 25.53 0.67 11.04
CA CYS A 153 24.87 1.55 11.99
C CYS A 153 23.79 0.81 12.78
N THR A 154 23.79 0.99 14.09
CA THR A 154 22.75 0.47 15.01
C THR A 154 21.83 1.55 15.55
N LEU A 155 22.08 2.82 15.22
CA LEU A 155 21.22 3.93 15.60
C LEU A 155 19.91 3.90 14.78
N THR A 156 18.90 4.58 15.27
CA THR A 156 17.67 4.86 14.48
C THR A 156 18.06 5.53 13.16
N LYS A 157 17.68 4.92 12.07
CA LYS A 157 17.93 5.38 10.70
C LYS A 157 16.73 6.14 10.18
N THR A 158 16.96 7.24 9.51
CA THR A 158 15.93 7.93 8.74
C THR A 158 16.13 7.59 7.29
N VAL A 159 15.16 6.97 6.63
CA VAL A 159 15.28 6.49 5.25
C VAL A 159 14.15 7.08 4.41
N TYR A 160 14.49 7.53 3.22
CA TYR A 160 13.50 7.89 2.22
C TYR A 160 13.27 6.69 1.31
N ASP A 161 12.05 6.20 1.27
CA ASP A 161 11.58 5.10 0.44
C ASP A 161 10.49 5.63 -0.48
N ALA A 162 10.66 5.47 -1.79
CA ALA A 162 9.76 6.05 -2.79
C ALA A 162 8.35 5.46 -2.73
N LEU A 163 8.22 4.16 -2.44
CA LEU A 163 6.92 3.49 -2.35
C LEU A 163 6.15 3.97 -1.12
N GLU A 164 6.83 4.03 0.01
CA GLU A 164 6.23 4.49 1.25
C GLU A 164 5.87 5.98 1.19
N ALA A 165 6.74 6.81 0.59
CA ALA A 165 6.47 8.22 0.35
C ALA A 165 5.25 8.44 -0.57
N GLN A 166 5.09 7.58 -1.61
CA GLN A 166 3.91 7.60 -2.47
C GLN A 166 2.65 7.23 -1.71
N ARG A 167 2.72 6.18 -0.86
CA ARG A 167 1.59 5.74 -0.03
C ARG A 167 1.15 6.86 0.91
N GLN A 168 2.07 7.44 1.67
CA GLN A 168 1.79 8.51 2.63
C GLN A 168 1.26 9.79 1.94
N ALA A 169 1.80 10.15 0.78
CA ALA A 169 1.32 11.30 0.01
C ALA A 169 -0.12 11.08 -0.49
N THR A 170 -0.42 9.88 -0.97
CA THR A 170 -1.77 9.52 -1.44
C THR A 170 -2.76 9.50 -0.29
N GLU A 171 -2.37 8.94 0.85
CA GLU A 171 -3.16 8.88 2.08
C GLU A 171 -3.47 10.29 2.59
N LYS A 172 -2.47 11.15 2.69
CA LYS A 172 -2.61 12.56 3.09
C LYS A 172 -3.53 13.36 2.17
N ILE A 173 -3.47 13.12 0.84
CA ILE A 173 -4.39 13.73 -0.11
C ILE A 173 -5.81 13.18 0.08
N SER A 174 -5.94 11.88 0.32
CA SER A 174 -7.23 11.24 0.60
C SER A 174 -7.83 11.76 1.89
N GLU A 175 -7.06 11.82 2.96
CA GLU A 175 -7.49 12.36 4.26
C GLU A 175 -7.90 13.84 4.17
N SER A 176 -7.12 14.65 3.46
CA SER A 176 -7.44 16.07 3.27
C SER A 176 -8.73 16.31 2.47
N ARG A 177 -9.14 15.32 1.67
CA ARG A 177 -10.39 15.33 0.89
C ARG A 177 -11.52 14.55 1.55
N SER A 178 -11.21 13.77 2.57
CA SER A 178 -12.19 13.06 3.39
C SER A 178 -12.75 14.01 4.46
N GLY A 179 -13.96 13.75 4.86
CA GLY A 179 -14.62 14.54 5.88
C GLY A 179 -15.67 15.50 5.35
N ILE A 180 -16.34 16.14 6.28
CA ILE A 180 -17.45 17.02 6.06
C ILE A 180 -16.93 18.45 6.19
N LEU A 181 -16.94 19.20 5.09
CA LEU A 181 -16.54 20.62 5.12
C LEU A 181 -17.63 21.55 5.63
N ALA A 182 -18.88 21.03 5.83
CA ALA A 182 -19.99 21.79 6.34
C ALA A 182 -20.00 21.84 7.87
N THR A 183 -20.32 22.99 8.41
CA THR A 183 -20.58 23.16 9.84
C THR A 183 -21.93 22.53 10.22
N GLU A 184 -22.14 22.23 11.49
CA GLU A 184 -23.39 21.68 12.00
C GLU A 184 -24.59 22.55 11.64
N GLY A 185 -24.47 23.88 11.75
CA GLY A 185 -25.51 24.83 11.37
C GLY A 185 -25.86 24.80 9.86
N GLU A 186 -24.86 24.61 9.02
CA GLU A 186 -25.08 24.44 7.56
C GLU A 186 -25.75 23.11 7.24
N LEU A 187 -25.40 22.03 7.93
CA LEU A 187 -26.06 20.73 7.76
C LEU A 187 -27.53 20.81 8.19
N VAL A 188 -27.84 21.48 9.29
CA VAL A 188 -29.24 21.69 9.73
C VAL A 188 -30.03 22.48 8.67
N ARG A 189 -29.44 23.55 8.12
CA ARG A 189 -30.06 24.32 7.05
C ARG A 189 -30.30 23.52 5.78
N LEU A 190 -29.27 22.78 5.34
CA LEU A 190 -29.38 21.89 4.17
C LEU A 190 -30.45 20.80 4.39
N ASN A 191 -30.51 20.24 5.60
CA ASN A 191 -31.51 19.24 5.96
C ASN A 191 -32.92 19.81 5.91
N ALA A 192 -33.11 21.04 6.38
CA ALA A 192 -34.42 21.73 6.32
C ALA A 192 -34.92 21.97 4.88
N ILE A 193 -34.02 22.17 3.92
CA ILE A 193 -34.37 22.32 2.50
C ILE A 193 -34.58 20.95 1.85
N LEU A 194 -33.68 20.00 2.05
CA LEU A 194 -33.66 18.73 1.32
C LEU A 194 -34.77 17.77 1.76
N VAL A 195 -35.01 17.63 3.06
CA VAL A 195 -35.94 16.63 3.60
C VAL A 195 -37.38 16.77 3.06
N PRO A 196 -38.03 17.95 3.09
CA PRO A 196 -39.38 18.09 2.60
C PRO A 196 -39.49 17.84 1.11
N LEU A 197 -38.51 18.29 0.30
CA LEU A 197 -38.51 18.16 -1.14
C LEU A 197 -38.31 16.70 -1.59
N VAL A 198 -37.38 15.97 -0.93
CA VAL A 198 -37.17 14.55 -1.19
C VAL A 198 -38.41 13.73 -0.79
N LYS A 199 -39.04 14.04 0.33
CA LYS A 199 -40.30 13.39 0.75
C LYS A 199 -41.47 13.64 -0.24
N GLN A 200 -41.42 14.76 -0.96
CA GLN A 200 -42.35 15.04 -2.08
C GLN A 200 -41.99 14.27 -3.36
N GLY A 201 -40.90 13.47 -3.36
CA GLY A 201 -40.49 12.66 -4.51
C GLY A 201 -39.55 13.37 -5.47
N GLN A 202 -39.01 14.56 -5.12
CA GLN A 202 -38.05 15.25 -5.95
C GLN A 202 -36.67 14.57 -5.86
N SER A 203 -35.96 14.50 -6.98
CA SER A 203 -34.58 14.02 -6.99
C SER A 203 -33.61 15.09 -6.48
N ILE A 204 -32.48 14.70 -5.90
CA ILE A 204 -31.41 15.63 -5.47
C ILE A 204 -30.97 16.51 -6.64
N HIS A 205 -30.91 15.97 -7.87
CA HIS A 205 -30.59 16.74 -9.08
C HIS A 205 -31.59 17.87 -9.33
N GLN A 206 -32.87 17.58 -9.25
CA GLN A 206 -33.93 18.58 -9.42
C GLN A 206 -33.83 19.67 -8.35
N ILE A 207 -33.68 19.27 -7.10
CA ILE A 207 -33.54 20.19 -5.97
C ILE A 207 -32.28 21.08 -6.15
N TYR A 208 -31.18 20.50 -6.60
CA TYR A 208 -29.95 21.25 -6.86
C TYR A 208 -30.14 22.30 -7.97
N LEU A 209 -30.85 21.99 -9.03
CA LEU A 209 -31.10 22.94 -10.11
C LEU A 209 -31.99 24.11 -9.66
N THR A 210 -32.97 23.87 -8.80
CA THR A 210 -33.93 24.88 -8.34
C THR A 210 -33.41 25.75 -7.18
N HIS A 211 -32.57 25.17 -6.31
CA HIS A 211 -32.06 25.83 -5.09
C HIS A 211 -30.54 25.97 -5.07
N LYS A 212 -29.89 26.05 -6.24
CA LYS A 212 -28.44 26.07 -6.38
C LYS A 212 -27.78 27.15 -5.52
N ASP A 213 -28.34 28.34 -5.48
CA ASP A 213 -27.76 29.47 -4.77
C ASP A 213 -27.93 29.37 -3.25
N GLU A 214 -28.92 28.60 -2.78
CA GLU A 214 -29.15 28.37 -1.36
C GLU A 214 -28.31 27.21 -0.80
N LEU A 215 -28.03 26.21 -1.65
CA LEU A 215 -27.33 24.99 -1.22
C LEU A 215 -25.83 25.17 -1.05
N MET A 216 -25.20 26.13 -1.75
CA MET A 216 -23.76 26.50 -1.66
C MET A 216 -22.75 25.33 -1.72
N CYS A 217 -23.17 24.16 -2.14
CA CYS A 217 -22.35 22.96 -2.30
C CYS A 217 -22.67 22.22 -3.60
N SER A 218 -21.79 21.33 -4.04
CA SER A 218 -22.03 20.59 -5.29
C SER A 218 -23.09 19.48 -5.12
N GLU A 219 -23.77 19.14 -6.22
CA GLU A 219 -24.71 18.01 -6.24
C GLU A 219 -24.07 16.71 -5.70
N LYS A 220 -22.83 16.45 -6.10
CA LYS A 220 -22.08 15.28 -5.62
C LYS A 220 -21.86 15.30 -4.10
N THR A 221 -21.66 16.48 -3.53
CA THR A 221 -21.50 16.66 -2.08
C THR A 221 -22.78 16.28 -1.35
N LEU A 222 -23.95 16.68 -1.87
CA LEU A 222 -25.24 16.31 -1.31
C LEU A 222 -25.44 14.80 -1.30
N TYR A 223 -25.12 14.11 -2.40
CA TYR A 223 -25.17 12.64 -2.44
C TYR A 223 -24.23 12.00 -1.42
N ASN A 224 -23.01 12.53 -1.28
CA ASN A 224 -22.05 12.03 -0.28
C ASN A 224 -22.55 12.22 1.16
N TYR A 225 -23.24 13.34 1.44
CA TYR A 225 -23.81 13.60 2.76
C TYR A 225 -25.00 12.68 3.07
N VAL A 226 -25.84 12.36 2.07
CA VAL A 226 -26.89 11.35 2.22
C VAL A 226 -26.28 9.96 2.43
N ASP A 227 -25.22 9.60 1.67
CA ASP A 227 -24.51 8.33 1.83
C ASP A 227 -23.84 8.21 3.20
N GLY A 228 -23.32 9.32 3.73
CA GLY A 228 -22.72 9.40 5.06
C GLY A 228 -23.75 9.44 6.20
N GLY A 229 -25.06 9.49 5.89
CA GLY A 229 -26.10 9.52 6.90
C GLY A 229 -26.17 10.82 7.71
N LEU A 230 -25.77 11.95 7.10
CA LEU A 230 -25.73 13.27 7.76
C LEU A 230 -27.07 14.00 7.74
N PHE A 231 -28.00 13.53 6.94
CA PHE A 231 -29.37 14.05 6.81
C PHE A 231 -30.38 13.04 7.34
N ASP A 232 -31.57 13.53 7.65
CA ASP A 232 -32.69 12.68 8.05
C ASP A 232 -33.34 11.90 6.88
N ILE A 233 -32.76 12.02 5.68
CA ILE A 233 -33.07 11.23 4.51
C ILE A 233 -32.02 10.16 4.25
N ARG A 234 -32.45 9.01 3.80
CA ARG A 234 -31.58 7.88 3.44
C ARG A 234 -31.63 7.61 1.95
N ASN A 235 -30.67 6.83 1.47
CA ASN A 235 -30.62 6.41 0.07
C ASN A 235 -31.91 5.76 -0.45
N ILE A 236 -32.67 5.11 0.43
CA ILE A 236 -33.95 4.47 0.08
C ILE A 236 -35.05 5.49 -0.24
N ASP A 237 -34.94 6.69 0.32
CA ASP A 237 -35.94 7.76 0.10
C ASP A 237 -35.72 8.46 -1.24
N LEU A 238 -34.58 8.19 -1.90
CA LEU A 238 -34.29 8.81 -3.20
C LEU A 238 -34.95 8.07 -4.36
N PRO A 239 -35.63 8.77 -5.30
CA PRO A 239 -36.44 8.16 -6.33
C PRO A 239 -35.76 7.18 -7.28
N ARG A 240 -34.44 7.18 -7.37
CA ARG A 240 -33.66 6.38 -8.36
C ARG A 240 -32.45 5.66 -7.81
N LYS A 241 -32.13 5.76 -6.53
CA LYS A 241 -30.81 5.29 -6.03
C LYS A 241 -30.74 3.79 -5.77
N VAL A 242 -31.84 3.10 -5.57
CA VAL A 242 -31.85 1.65 -5.34
C VAL A 242 -32.15 0.88 -6.63
N LYS A 243 -31.29 1.05 -7.63
CA LYS A 243 -31.13 0.01 -8.64
C LYS A 243 -30.02 -0.93 -8.16
N TYR A 244 -30.43 -2.02 -7.50
CA TYR A 244 -29.53 -3.14 -7.34
C TYR A 244 -29.02 -3.51 -8.73
N ARG A 245 -27.71 -3.32 -8.98
CA ARG A 245 -27.09 -3.91 -10.15
C ARG A 245 -27.37 -5.41 -10.05
N PRO A 246 -28.09 -6.00 -11.02
CA PRO A 246 -28.28 -7.44 -11.00
C PRO A 246 -26.88 -8.03 -10.88
N ARG A 247 -26.66 -8.89 -9.87
CA ARG A 247 -25.41 -9.64 -9.78
C ARG A 247 -25.31 -10.36 -11.11
N TYR A 248 -24.37 -9.96 -11.94
CA TYR A 248 -24.01 -10.75 -13.11
C TYR A 248 -23.71 -12.15 -12.55
N LYS A 249 -24.56 -13.12 -12.90
CA LYS A 249 -24.20 -14.51 -12.71
C LYS A 249 -22.83 -14.64 -13.33
N LYS A 250 -21.84 -15.09 -12.55
CA LYS A 250 -20.53 -15.41 -13.11
C LYS A 250 -20.82 -16.22 -14.36
N PRO A 251 -20.31 -15.84 -15.55
CA PRO A 251 -20.55 -16.63 -16.74
C PRO A 251 -20.14 -18.04 -16.41
N GLU A 252 -21.08 -18.99 -16.53
CA GLU A 252 -20.73 -20.40 -16.38
C GLU A 252 -19.62 -20.65 -17.39
N LEU A 253 -18.50 -21.22 -16.93
CA LEU A 253 -17.46 -21.63 -17.82
C LEU A 253 -18.11 -22.53 -18.85
N LYS A 254 -18.27 -22.03 -20.08
CA LYS A 254 -18.71 -22.84 -21.20
C LYS A 254 -17.59 -23.82 -21.49
N VAL A 255 -17.65 -24.97 -20.82
CA VAL A 255 -16.75 -26.06 -21.15
C VAL A 255 -17.03 -26.43 -22.61
N ASP A 256 -16.04 -26.35 -23.44
CA ASP A 256 -16.14 -26.75 -24.83
C ASP A 256 -16.69 -28.19 -24.87
N ARG A 257 -17.88 -28.34 -25.40
CA ARG A 257 -18.52 -29.67 -25.51
C ARG A 257 -17.74 -30.59 -26.44
N GLY A 258 -16.97 -30.04 -27.36
CA GLY A 258 -16.11 -30.78 -28.24
C GLY A 258 -15.01 -31.57 -27.51
N CYS A 259 -14.53 -31.06 -26.36
CA CYS A 259 -13.52 -31.77 -25.57
C CYS A 259 -14.06 -33.04 -24.85
N ARG A 260 -15.40 -33.21 -24.80
CA ARG A 260 -16.06 -34.37 -24.17
C ARG A 260 -16.47 -35.47 -25.15
N VAL A 261 -16.35 -35.22 -26.45
CA VAL A 261 -16.66 -36.24 -27.46
C VAL A 261 -15.63 -37.36 -27.35
N GLY A 262 -16.09 -38.60 -27.22
CA GLY A 262 -15.24 -39.77 -27.03
C GLY A 262 -14.56 -39.87 -25.66
N ARG A 263 -15.00 -39.09 -24.68
CA ARG A 263 -14.42 -39.05 -23.31
C ARG A 263 -15.48 -39.11 -22.20
N ASN A 264 -16.68 -39.56 -22.54
CA ASN A 264 -17.72 -39.79 -21.54
C ASN A 264 -17.50 -41.14 -20.92
N TYR A 265 -18.09 -41.38 -19.73
CA TYR A 265 -18.00 -42.64 -19.05
C TYR A 265 -18.56 -43.80 -19.88
N HIS A 266 -19.61 -43.58 -20.64
CA HIS A 266 -20.16 -44.54 -21.57
C HIS A 266 -19.19 -44.90 -22.69
N ASP A 267 -18.48 -43.93 -23.26
CA ASP A 267 -17.46 -44.17 -24.29
C ASP A 267 -16.31 -45.00 -23.71
N TYR A 268 -15.97 -44.80 -22.45
CA TYR A 268 -14.98 -45.59 -21.71
C TYR A 268 -15.47 -47.02 -21.51
N GLU A 269 -16.73 -47.25 -21.10
CA GLU A 269 -17.32 -48.58 -20.94
C GLU A 269 -17.28 -49.39 -22.24
N VAL A 270 -17.72 -48.77 -23.35
CA VAL A 270 -17.67 -49.37 -24.67
C VAL A 270 -16.23 -49.72 -25.09
N TYR A 271 -15.27 -48.84 -24.78
CA TYR A 271 -13.86 -49.11 -25.08
C TYR A 271 -13.33 -50.29 -24.25
N MET A 272 -13.66 -50.40 -22.98
CA MET A 272 -13.23 -51.46 -22.11
C MET A 272 -13.85 -52.84 -22.49
N GLU A 273 -15.10 -52.83 -22.97
CA GLU A 273 -15.73 -54.05 -23.51
C GLU A 273 -15.00 -54.56 -24.79
N GLN A 274 -14.50 -53.68 -25.59
CA GLN A 274 -13.75 -54.01 -26.82
C GLN A 274 -12.27 -54.39 -26.55
N HIS A 275 -11.71 -53.95 -25.42
CA HIS A 275 -10.30 -54.14 -25.06
C HIS A 275 -10.14 -54.60 -23.61
N PRO A 276 -10.58 -55.83 -23.27
CA PRO A 276 -10.63 -56.33 -21.88
C PRO A 276 -9.25 -56.48 -21.24
N ASP A 277 -8.19 -56.59 -22.00
CA ASP A 277 -6.81 -56.77 -21.53
C ASP A 277 -6.08 -55.46 -21.27
N THR A 278 -6.76 -54.29 -21.38
CA THR A 278 -6.14 -53.01 -21.18
C THR A 278 -6.00 -52.68 -19.72
N ALA A 279 -4.77 -52.44 -19.28
CA ALA A 279 -4.53 -52.01 -17.90
C ALA A 279 -5.08 -50.59 -17.67
N VAL A 280 -5.96 -50.45 -16.66
CA VAL A 280 -6.57 -49.15 -16.30
C VAL A 280 -5.89 -48.57 -15.08
N VAL A 281 -5.41 -47.33 -15.22
CA VAL A 281 -4.87 -46.54 -14.09
C VAL A 281 -5.82 -45.40 -13.82
N GLN A 282 -6.49 -45.45 -12.67
CA GLN A 282 -7.31 -44.35 -12.18
C GLN A 282 -6.42 -43.32 -11.47
N MET A 283 -6.43 -42.07 -11.96
CA MET A 283 -5.81 -40.94 -11.28
C MET A 283 -6.91 -40.05 -10.72
N ASP A 284 -7.01 -40.00 -9.40
CA ASP A 284 -7.86 -39.04 -8.72
C ASP A 284 -7.05 -37.71 -8.53
N LEU A 285 -7.46 -36.71 -9.28
CA LEU A 285 -6.92 -35.35 -9.17
C LEU A 285 -7.74 -34.54 -8.16
N SER A 286 -8.13 -35.11 -7.04
CA SER A 286 -8.71 -34.34 -5.96
C SER A 286 -7.65 -33.38 -5.42
N LEU A 287 -7.78 -32.09 -5.79
CA LEU A 287 -7.03 -31.01 -5.18
C LEU A 287 -7.50 -30.89 -3.74
N ILE A 288 -6.79 -31.52 -2.83
CA ILE A 288 -6.92 -31.26 -1.40
C ILE A 288 -6.36 -29.85 -1.21
N HIS A 289 -7.24 -28.89 -0.98
CA HIS A 289 -6.85 -27.62 -0.45
C HIS A 289 -6.39 -27.83 0.99
N ILE A 290 -5.08 -27.81 1.19
CA ILE A 290 -4.46 -27.68 2.50
C ILE A 290 -4.40 -26.19 2.84
#